data_22f36fb9ff91b3c9b1db4b21e4b06911
#
_entry.id   22f36fb9ff91b3c9b1db4b21e4b06911
#
_cell.length_a   1.000
_cell.length_b   1.000
_cell.length_c   1.000
_cell.angle_alpha   90.00
_cell.angle_beta   90.00
_cell.angle_gamma   90.00
#
_symmetry.space_group_name_H-M   'P 1'
#
loop_
_entity.id
_entity.type
_entity.pdbx_description
1 polymer ?
#
loop_
_entity_poly.entity_id
_entity_poly.type
_entity_poly.pdbx_seq_one_letter_code
_entity_poly.pdbx_strand_id
1 'polypeptide(L)'
;MKQAKKLISALVVCFLVPHLGFAQEDANAILDQIRSAQAQISRPLAGRLRPENGDPIPFQLQLKGGEFDYKFTNPLETIRLQLTENGSVLTDEKSSGQQVMAGSRLGESVRGTDVTYEDLSLRFIYWKNAKYEGEQRVRTITCSIVLVQPSVRNTDYASVRVWIAKDRGALIKAEGYNSQGKAIKRFEVISGQQIEGKTIFKQIRIERLDPQNGKVISRTYLELDSTEG
;
A
#
# COMPACT_ATOMS: atom_id res chain seq x y z
N MET A 1 83.78 18.63 -1.03
CA MET A 1 82.49 19.26 -0.71
C MET A 1 81.40 18.33 -1.17
N LYS A 2 80.81 17.56 -0.23
CA LYS A 2 79.70 16.60 -0.53
C LYS A 2 78.46 17.12 0.16
N GLN A 3 77.46 17.50 -0.63
CA GLN A 3 76.14 17.89 -0.13
C GLN A 3 75.30 16.63 0.11
N ALA A 4 74.83 16.45 1.33
CA ALA A 4 73.89 15.39 1.72
C ALA A 4 72.45 15.85 1.43
N LYS A 5 71.76 15.14 0.53
CA LYS A 5 70.32 15.28 0.27
C LYS A 5 69.55 14.57 1.38
N LYS A 6 68.78 15.30 2.19
CA LYS A 6 67.80 14.72 3.12
C LYS A 6 66.54 14.32 2.35
N LEU A 7 66.26 13.02 2.31
CA LEU A 7 64.96 12.48 1.93
C LEU A 7 63.98 12.65 3.11
N ILE A 8 62.95 13.43 2.92
CA ILE A 8 61.81 13.49 3.83
C ILE A 8 60.80 12.43 3.32
N SER A 9 60.68 11.35 4.08
CA SER A 9 59.69 10.31 3.84
C SER A 9 58.35 10.76 4.45
N ALA A 10 57.40 11.16 3.61
CA ALA A 10 56.05 11.47 4.02
C ALA A 10 55.27 10.19 4.30
N LEU A 11 55.03 9.93 5.57
CA LEU A 11 54.19 8.80 6.02
C LEU A 11 52.71 9.17 5.79
N VAL A 12 52.11 8.65 4.71
CA VAL A 12 50.65 8.77 4.48
C VAL A 12 49.94 7.77 5.39
N VAL A 13 49.39 8.27 6.49
CA VAL A 13 48.52 7.48 7.37
C VAL A 13 47.13 7.48 6.72
N CYS A 14 46.78 6.37 6.00
CA CYS A 14 45.43 6.09 5.58
C CYS A 14 44.58 5.79 6.81
N PHE A 15 43.78 6.74 7.25
CA PHE A 15 42.68 6.48 8.18
C PHE A 15 41.63 5.62 7.49
N LEU A 16 41.65 4.32 7.72
CA LEU A 16 40.52 3.42 7.48
C LEU A 16 39.40 3.83 8.45
N VAL A 17 38.51 4.70 8.01
CA VAL A 17 37.24 4.94 8.70
C VAL A 17 36.40 3.67 8.53
N PRO A 18 36.10 2.91 9.59
CA PRO A 18 35.17 1.80 9.46
C PRO A 18 33.81 2.41 9.07
N HIS A 19 33.37 2.12 7.85
CA HIS A 19 32.01 2.35 7.47
C HIS A 19 31.18 1.40 8.36
N LEU A 20 30.61 1.96 9.45
CA LEU A 20 29.52 1.33 10.17
C LEU A 20 28.37 1.26 9.15
N GLY A 21 28.33 0.16 8.40
CA GLY A 21 27.20 -0.19 7.59
C GLY A 21 26.02 -0.36 8.52
N PHE A 22 25.18 0.67 8.62
CA PHE A 22 23.84 0.48 9.17
C PHE A 22 23.22 -0.65 8.36
N ALA A 23 22.87 -1.75 9.03
CA ALA A 23 22.16 -2.84 8.38
C ALA A 23 20.91 -2.22 7.72
N GLN A 24 20.88 -2.21 6.39
CA GLN A 24 19.74 -1.73 5.64
C GLN A 24 18.59 -2.67 5.97
N GLU A 25 17.52 -2.12 6.53
CA GLU A 25 16.32 -2.89 6.89
C GLU A 25 15.82 -3.61 5.64
N ASP A 26 15.53 -4.91 5.74
CA ASP A 26 15.09 -5.69 4.58
C ASP A 26 13.67 -5.26 4.20
N ALA A 27 13.54 -4.63 3.03
CA ALA A 27 12.27 -4.15 2.50
C ALA A 27 11.23 -5.27 2.36
N ASN A 28 11.66 -6.50 2.02
CA ASN A 28 10.74 -7.63 1.92
C ASN A 28 10.25 -8.09 3.28
N ALA A 29 11.13 -8.12 4.29
CA ALA A 29 10.73 -8.46 5.67
C ALA A 29 9.72 -7.45 6.23
N ILE A 30 9.83 -6.16 5.89
CA ILE A 30 8.85 -5.14 6.26
C ILE A 30 7.50 -5.40 5.56
N LEU A 31 7.51 -5.72 4.25
CA LEU A 31 6.29 -6.04 3.52
C LEU A 31 5.63 -7.33 4.02
N ASP A 32 6.40 -8.31 4.48
CA ASP A 32 5.88 -9.56 5.04
C ASP A 32 5.05 -9.33 6.30
N GLN A 33 5.32 -8.27 7.06
CA GLN A 33 4.49 -7.88 8.20
C GLN A 33 3.05 -7.54 7.76
N ILE A 34 2.88 -6.84 6.62
CA ILE A 34 1.54 -6.55 6.08
C ILE A 34 0.90 -7.83 5.52
N ARG A 35 1.67 -8.63 4.78
CA ARG A 35 1.18 -9.88 4.15
C ARG A 35 0.69 -10.88 5.18
N SER A 36 1.36 -10.94 6.34
CA SER A 36 1.00 -11.84 7.45
C SER A 36 -0.12 -11.30 8.35
N ALA A 37 -0.39 -9.99 8.33
CA ALA A 37 -1.42 -9.35 9.14
C ALA A 37 -2.85 -9.63 8.62
N GLN A 38 -3.17 -10.90 8.36
CA GLN A 38 -4.48 -11.31 7.86
C GLN A 38 -5.52 -11.27 8.98
N ALA A 39 -6.44 -10.32 8.88
CA ALA A 39 -7.56 -10.23 9.80
C ALA A 39 -8.63 -11.27 9.43
N GLN A 40 -9.03 -12.08 10.39
CA GLN A 40 -10.22 -12.93 10.30
C GLN A 40 -11.26 -12.39 11.25
N ILE A 41 -12.42 -11.98 10.72
CA ILE A 41 -13.55 -11.46 11.49
C ILE A 41 -14.72 -12.40 11.27
N SER A 42 -15.37 -12.81 12.35
CA SER A 42 -16.40 -13.87 12.32
C SER A 42 -17.67 -13.45 11.59
N ARG A 43 -17.96 -12.17 11.54
CA ARG A 43 -19.17 -11.59 10.93
C ARG A 43 -18.85 -10.62 9.79
N PRO A 44 -19.76 -10.45 8.82
CA PRO A 44 -19.63 -9.39 7.84
C PRO A 44 -19.65 -8.01 8.49
N LEU A 45 -18.85 -7.10 7.95
CA LEU A 45 -18.78 -5.69 8.37
C LEU A 45 -19.54 -4.85 7.34
N ALA A 46 -20.49 -4.06 7.77
CA ALA A 46 -21.12 -3.07 6.92
C ALA A 46 -20.11 -1.94 6.63
N GLY A 47 -20.15 -1.44 5.41
CA GLY A 47 -19.27 -0.36 4.97
C GLY A 47 -19.80 0.34 3.74
N ARG A 48 -19.07 1.35 3.29
CA ARG A 48 -19.41 2.12 2.09
C ARG A 48 -18.17 2.72 1.42
N LEU A 49 -18.25 2.86 0.10
CA LEU A 49 -17.42 3.79 -0.65
C LEU A 49 -18.19 5.12 -0.70
N ARG A 50 -17.61 6.18 -0.16
CA ARG A 50 -18.24 7.51 -0.14
C ARG A 50 -17.39 8.50 -0.94
N PRO A 51 -17.75 8.76 -2.21
CA PRO A 51 -17.15 9.84 -2.98
C PRO A 51 -17.37 11.19 -2.29
N GLU A 52 -16.46 12.15 -2.45
CA GLU A 52 -16.60 13.50 -1.91
C GLU A 52 -17.83 14.21 -2.50
N ASN A 53 -18.09 13.96 -3.80
CA ASN A 53 -19.23 14.48 -4.53
C ASN A 53 -20.02 13.30 -5.10
N GLY A 54 -20.98 12.78 -4.36
CA GLY A 54 -21.81 11.67 -4.81
C GLY A 54 -22.43 10.88 -3.68
N ASP A 55 -23.34 9.98 -4.04
CA ASP A 55 -24.02 9.14 -3.06
C ASP A 55 -23.08 8.03 -2.54
N PRO A 56 -23.18 7.69 -1.26
CA PRO A 56 -22.45 6.56 -0.70
C PRO A 56 -22.91 5.24 -1.34
N ILE A 57 -21.94 4.39 -1.65
CA ILE A 57 -22.14 3.07 -2.25
C ILE A 57 -21.94 2.02 -1.15
N PRO A 58 -23.00 1.45 -0.59
CA PRO A 58 -22.91 0.49 0.49
C PRO A 58 -22.39 -0.86 0.01
N PHE A 59 -21.62 -1.51 0.89
CA PHE A 59 -21.16 -2.89 0.72
C PHE A 59 -21.14 -3.63 2.07
N GLN A 60 -21.05 -4.95 2.01
CA GLN A 60 -20.64 -5.77 3.14
C GLN A 60 -19.26 -6.34 2.87
N LEU A 61 -18.36 -6.23 3.84
CA LEU A 61 -17.02 -6.82 3.80
C LEU A 61 -16.96 -8.05 4.69
N GLN A 62 -16.67 -9.20 4.11
CA GLN A 62 -16.33 -10.42 4.83
C GLN A 62 -14.83 -10.64 4.80
N LEU A 63 -14.21 -10.85 5.98
CA LEU A 63 -12.79 -11.14 6.13
C LEU A 63 -12.61 -12.56 6.63
N LYS A 64 -11.96 -13.43 5.83
CA LYS A 64 -11.71 -14.84 6.16
C LYS A 64 -10.25 -15.17 5.94
N GLY A 65 -9.39 -14.74 6.86
CA GLY A 65 -7.95 -14.91 6.67
C GLY A 65 -7.46 -14.13 5.45
N GLY A 66 -6.93 -14.80 4.45
CA GLY A 66 -6.46 -14.19 3.20
C GLY A 66 -7.54 -13.87 2.16
N GLU A 67 -8.83 -14.00 2.50
CA GLU A 67 -9.94 -13.71 1.59
C GLU A 67 -10.76 -12.52 2.08
N PHE A 68 -11.05 -11.60 1.15
CA PHE A 68 -11.82 -10.37 1.36
C PHE A 68 -12.95 -10.32 0.34
N ASP A 69 -14.19 -10.51 0.78
CA ASP A 69 -15.37 -10.41 -0.08
C ASP A 69 -16.05 -9.05 0.12
N TYR A 70 -16.01 -8.19 -0.91
CA TYR A 70 -16.79 -6.96 -0.99
C TYR A 70 -18.09 -7.26 -1.71
N LYS A 71 -19.21 -7.28 -0.97
CA LYS A 71 -20.55 -7.60 -1.51
C LYS A 71 -21.38 -6.34 -1.67
N PHE A 72 -21.66 -5.98 -2.91
CA PHE A 72 -22.54 -4.87 -3.28
C PHE A 72 -23.93 -5.41 -3.59
N THR A 73 -24.98 -4.66 -3.25
CA THR A 73 -26.36 -5.10 -3.43
C THR A 73 -27.06 -4.46 -4.64
N ASN A 74 -26.60 -3.31 -5.11
CA ASN A 74 -27.24 -2.60 -6.22
C ASN A 74 -26.20 -2.01 -7.19
N PRO A 75 -26.00 -2.62 -8.36
CA PRO A 75 -26.41 -3.98 -8.75
C PRO A 75 -25.70 -5.05 -7.89
N LEU A 76 -26.24 -6.27 -7.87
CA LEU A 76 -25.63 -7.37 -7.12
C LEU A 76 -24.28 -7.76 -7.75
N GLU A 77 -23.22 -7.71 -6.95
CA GLU A 77 -21.86 -8.00 -7.36
C GLU A 77 -21.03 -8.36 -6.12
N THR A 78 -20.20 -9.38 -6.22
CA THR A 78 -19.20 -9.69 -5.20
C THR A 78 -17.81 -9.58 -5.81
N ILE A 79 -17.00 -8.68 -5.25
CA ILE A 79 -15.58 -8.58 -5.59
C ILE A 79 -14.82 -9.33 -4.52
N ARG A 80 -14.18 -10.43 -4.91
CA ARG A 80 -13.40 -11.28 -4.02
C ARG A 80 -11.92 -11.09 -4.26
N LEU A 81 -11.20 -10.67 -3.24
CA LEU A 81 -9.75 -10.66 -3.19
C LEU A 81 -9.26 -11.89 -2.42
N GLN A 82 -8.42 -12.69 -3.05
CA GLN A 82 -7.67 -13.78 -2.40
C GLN A 82 -6.18 -13.40 -2.34
N LEU A 83 -5.63 -13.34 -1.14
CA LEU A 83 -4.20 -13.18 -0.90
C LEU A 83 -3.55 -14.56 -0.84
N THR A 84 -2.48 -14.75 -1.63
CA THR A 84 -1.69 -15.98 -1.67
C THR A 84 -0.24 -15.66 -1.29
N GLU A 85 0.58 -16.69 -1.08
CA GLU A 85 2.02 -16.49 -0.80
C GLU A 85 2.75 -15.73 -1.91
N ASN A 86 2.29 -15.88 -3.16
CA ASN A 86 2.96 -15.36 -4.36
C ASN A 86 2.27 -14.15 -4.99
N GLY A 87 1.17 -13.68 -4.43
CA GLY A 87 0.43 -12.56 -5.00
C GLY A 87 -1.01 -12.46 -4.52
N SER A 88 -1.82 -11.76 -5.28
CA SER A 88 -3.25 -11.62 -5.04
C SER A 88 -4.04 -11.92 -6.32
N VAL A 89 -5.21 -12.51 -6.16
CA VAL A 89 -6.18 -12.77 -7.24
C VAL A 89 -7.46 -12.02 -6.92
N LEU A 90 -7.92 -11.20 -7.85
CA LEU A 90 -9.19 -10.51 -7.75
C LEU A 90 -10.19 -11.16 -8.70
N THR A 91 -11.36 -11.47 -8.18
CA THR A 91 -12.46 -12.08 -8.94
C THR A 91 -13.72 -11.22 -8.83
N ASP A 92 -14.42 -11.06 -9.93
CA ASP A 92 -15.74 -10.45 -10.01
C ASP A 92 -16.79 -11.55 -10.16
N GLU A 93 -17.73 -11.61 -9.24
CA GLU A 93 -18.85 -12.55 -9.27
C GLU A 93 -20.15 -11.77 -9.41
N LYS A 94 -20.82 -11.97 -10.53
CA LYS A 94 -22.13 -11.40 -10.87
C LYS A 94 -23.14 -12.50 -11.15
N SER A 95 -24.40 -12.14 -11.33
CA SER A 95 -25.45 -13.09 -11.73
C SER A 95 -25.13 -13.84 -13.04
N SER A 96 -24.27 -13.26 -13.89
CA SER A 96 -23.81 -13.88 -15.15
C SER A 96 -22.66 -14.88 -14.98
N GLY A 97 -22.08 -15.02 -13.78
CA GLY A 97 -20.98 -15.93 -13.46
C GLY A 97 -19.79 -15.23 -12.80
N GLN A 98 -18.76 -16.01 -12.51
CA GLN A 98 -17.51 -15.56 -11.88
C GLN A 98 -16.42 -15.37 -12.94
N GLN A 99 -15.67 -14.26 -12.84
CA GLN A 99 -14.58 -13.94 -13.75
C GLN A 99 -13.36 -13.38 -13.00
N VAL A 100 -12.17 -13.90 -13.30
CA VAL A 100 -10.92 -13.32 -12.81
C VAL A 100 -10.70 -11.95 -13.46
N MET A 101 -10.43 -10.95 -12.64
CA MET A 101 -10.10 -9.61 -13.10
C MET A 101 -8.62 -9.53 -13.47
N ALA A 102 -8.34 -9.15 -14.70
CA ALA A 102 -6.98 -9.04 -15.22
C ALA A 102 -6.87 -7.92 -16.28
N GLY A 103 -5.63 -7.54 -16.61
CA GLY A 103 -5.35 -6.55 -17.63
C GLY A 103 -5.94 -5.18 -17.32
N SER A 104 -6.52 -4.54 -18.33
CA SER A 104 -7.09 -3.18 -18.23
C SER A 104 -8.25 -3.06 -17.24
N ARG A 105 -8.98 -4.15 -16.97
CA ARG A 105 -10.08 -4.14 -15.99
C ARG A 105 -9.62 -3.79 -14.57
N LEU A 106 -8.38 -4.07 -14.22
CA LEU A 106 -7.84 -3.69 -12.90
C LEU A 106 -7.75 -2.18 -12.72
N GLY A 107 -7.52 -1.43 -13.79
CA GLY A 107 -7.51 0.06 -13.76
C GLY A 107 -8.91 0.68 -13.80
N GLU A 108 -9.98 -0.10 -14.00
CA GLU A 108 -11.35 0.43 -14.00
C GLU A 108 -11.77 0.85 -12.59
N SER A 109 -12.53 1.93 -12.52
CA SER A 109 -13.10 2.45 -11.26
C SER A 109 -14.15 1.49 -10.70
N VAL A 110 -14.09 1.23 -9.41
CA VAL A 110 -15.16 0.55 -8.68
C VAL A 110 -16.35 1.50 -8.60
N ARG A 111 -17.38 1.24 -9.38
CA ARG A 111 -18.64 1.99 -9.38
C ARG A 111 -18.49 3.50 -9.55
N GLY A 112 -17.52 3.93 -10.39
CA GLY A 112 -17.28 5.34 -10.68
C GLY A 112 -16.60 6.13 -9.56
N THR A 113 -16.07 5.47 -8.54
CA THR A 113 -15.30 6.10 -7.45
C THR A 113 -13.82 6.29 -7.85
N ASP A 114 -13.03 6.93 -6.98
CA ASP A 114 -11.57 7.00 -7.15
C ASP A 114 -10.85 5.68 -6.83
N VAL A 115 -11.56 4.70 -6.31
CA VAL A 115 -11.02 3.36 -6.03
C VAL A 115 -11.07 2.54 -7.32
N THR A 116 -9.96 1.96 -7.73
CA THR A 116 -9.90 1.00 -8.84
C THR A 116 -9.92 -0.44 -8.30
N TYR A 117 -10.19 -1.41 -9.19
CA TYR A 117 -10.06 -2.82 -8.81
C TYR A 117 -8.61 -3.19 -8.44
N GLU A 118 -7.63 -2.54 -9.05
CA GLU A 118 -6.22 -2.70 -8.67
C GLU A 118 -5.97 -2.24 -7.23
N ASP A 119 -6.58 -1.13 -6.82
CA ASP A 119 -6.46 -0.61 -5.46
C ASP A 119 -7.02 -1.60 -4.43
N LEU A 120 -8.19 -2.20 -4.71
CA LEU A 120 -8.77 -3.23 -3.85
C LEU A 120 -7.91 -4.49 -3.79
N SER A 121 -7.17 -4.80 -4.85
CA SER A 121 -6.35 -6.01 -4.93
C SER A 121 -5.10 -5.96 -4.07
N LEU A 122 -4.67 -4.78 -3.63
CA LEU A 122 -3.41 -4.56 -2.87
C LEU A 122 -2.18 -5.23 -3.51
N ARG A 123 -2.20 -5.45 -4.84
CA ARG A 123 -1.14 -6.18 -5.57
C ARG A 123 0.24 -5.63 -5.33
N PHE A 124 0.35 -4.33 -5.13
CA PHE A 124 1.63 -3.65 -4.93
C PHE A 124 2.41 -4.18 -3.72
N ILE A 125 1.74 -4.69 -2.66
CA ILE A 125 2.46 -5.27 -1.51
C ILE A 125 3.18 -6.58 -1.85
N TYR A 126 2.86 -7.21 -3.00
CA TYR A 126 3.48 -8.44 -3.49
C TYR A 126 4.52 -8.22 -4.58
N TRP A 127 4.77 -6.97 -5.00
CA TRP A 127 5.80 -6.71 -5.99
C TRP A 127 7.19 -7.00 -5.42
N LYS A 128 7.99 -7.75 -6.20
CA LYS A 128 9.28 -8.27 -5.72
C LYS A 128 10.40 -7.22 -5.69
N ASN A 129 10.30 -6.19 -6.55
CA ASN A 129 11.27 -5.10 -6.59
C ASN A 129 10.95 -4.10 -5.48
N ALA A 130 11.42 -4.39 -4.27
CA ALA A 130 11.21 -3.58 -3.08
C ALA A 130 12.53 -2.93 -2.63
N LYS A 131 12.48 -1.64 -2.28
CA LYS A 131 13.62 -0.88 -1.78
C LYS A 131 13.22 -0.14 -0.52
N TYR A 132 13.98 -0.31 0.55
CA TYR A 132 13.85 0.50 1.76
C TYR A 132 14.35 1.93 1.48
N GLU A 133 13.55 2.94 1.83
CA GLU A 133 13.87 4.37 1.62
C GLU A 133 14.04 5.14 2.93
N GLY A 134 14.11 4.45 4.07
CA GLY A 134 14.30 5.07 5.37
C GLY A 134 13.01 5.13 6.20
N GLU A 135 12.97 6.09 7.12
CA GLU A 135 11.86 6.26 8.06
C GLU A 135 11.25 7.64 7.94
N GLN A 136 9.96 7.71 8.22
CA GLN A 136 9.25 8.98 8.33
C GLN A 136 8.16 8.89 9.40
N ARG A 137 7.96 9.99 10.10
CA ARG A 137 6.82 10.10 11.00
C ARG A 137 5.58 10.58 10.21
N VAL A 138 4.53 9.75 10.22
CA VAL A 138 3.22 10.10 9.67
C VAL A 138 2.30 10.39 10.85
N ARG A 139 1.94 11.66 11.06
CA ARG A 139 1.26 12.13 12.28
C ARG A 139 2.10 11.77 13.52
N THR A 140 1.61 10.85 14.37
CA THR A 140 2.30 10.40 15.58
C THR A 140 3.01 9.04 15.42
N ILE A 141 2.90 8.39 14.25
CA ILE A 141 3.35 7.02 13.99
C ILE A 141 4.69 7.06 13.24
N THR A 142 5.72 6.40 13.77
CA THR A 142 6.97 6.17 13.03
C THR A 142 6.78 5.03 12.05
N CYS A 143 7.04 5.28 10.78
CA CYS A 143 6.85 4.34 9.69
C CYS A 143 8.18 4.07 8.98
N SER A 144 8.41 2.81 8.63
CA SER A 144 9.36 2.42 7.59
C SER A 144 8.78 2.75 6.23
N ILE A 145 9.60 3.26 5.31
CA ILE A 145 9.22 3.60 3.95
C ILE A 145 9.79 2.55 3.01
N VAL A 146 8.93 1.94 2.21
CA VAL A 146 9.34 1.00 1.17
C VAL A 146 8.79 1.46 -0.19
N LEU A 147 9.66 1.58 -1.18
CA LEU A 147 9.29 1.77 -2.57
C LEU A 147 9.19 0.41 -3.24
N VAL A 148 8.06 0.12 -3.86
CA VAL A 148 7.83 -1.12 -4.62
C VAL A 148 7.57 -0.81 -6.09
N GLN A 149 8.03 -1.71 -6.97
CA GLN A 149 7.87 -1.56 -8.41
C GLN A 149 7.35 -2.87 -9.04
N PRO A 150 6.43 -2.79 -10.01
CA PRO A 150 5.91 -3.97 -10.68
C PRO A 150 6.99 -4.64 -11.54
N SER A 151 6.99 -5.97 -11.58
CA SER A 151 7.87 -6.74 -12.48
C SER A 151 7.36 -6.74 -13.93
N VAL A 152 6.06 -6.47 -14.14
CA VAL A 152 5.39 -6.41 -15.44
C VAL A 152 4.57 -5.12 -15.55
N ARG A 153 4.54 -4.52 -16.73
CA ARG A 153 3.81 -3.27 -17.00
C ARG A 153 2.34 -3.54 -17.33
N ASN A 154 1.59 -4.04 -16.37
CA ASN A 154 0.13 -4.25 -16.48
C ASN A 154 -0.63 -3.52 -15.38
N THR A 155 -0.16 -2.36 -15.00
CA THR A 155 -0.68 -1.53 -13.91
C THR A 155 -0.52 -0.06 -14.28
N ASP A 156 -1.38 0.80 -13.75
CA ASP A 156 -1.28 2.26 -13.88
C ASP A 156 -0.14 2.85 -13.06
N TYR A 157 0.41 2.06 -12.11
CA TYR A 157 1.50 2.48 -11.25
C TYR A 157 2.86 2.01 -11.79
N ALA A 158 3.77 2.95 -12.03
CA ALA A 158 5.18 2.64 -12.28
C ALA A 158 5.91 2.27 -10.97
N SER A 159 5.45 2.82 -9.85
CA SER A 159 5.89 2.46 -8.49
C SER A 159 4.85 2.85 -7.47
N VAL A 160 4.91 2.22 -6.29
CA VAL A 160 4.12 2.61 -5.12
C VAL A 160 5.08 2.76 -3.94
N ARG A 161 4.98 3.88 -3.22
CA ARG A 161 5.66 4.07 -1.94
C ARG A 161 4.70 3.76 -0.83
N VAL A 162 5.11 2.93 0.12
CA VAL A 162 4.28 2.50 1.25
C VAL A 162 4.93 2.91 2.57
N TRP A 163 4.12 3.38 3.51
CA TRP A 163 4.51 3.73 4.88
C TRP A 163 3.91 2.70 5.82
N ILE A 164 4.76 1.97 6.52
CA ILE A 164 4.39 0.84 7.37
C ILE A 164 4.79 1.17 8.80
N ALA A 165 3.83 1.13 9.72
CA ALA A 165 4.05 1.41 11.14
C ALA A 165 5.04 0.41 11.72
N LYS A 166 6.14 0.89 12.31
CA LYS A 166 7.22 0.05 12.85
C LYS A 166 6.78 -0.79 14.06
N ASP A 167 5.83 -0.29 14.82
CA ASP A 167 5.36 -0.91 16.07
C ASP A 167 4.39 -2.08 15.85
N ARG A 168 3.72 -2.14 14.68
CA ARG A 168 2.63 -3.11 14.45
C ARG A 168 2.54 -3.64 13.02
N GLY A 169 3.46 -3.26 12.12
CA GLY A 169 3.46 -3.72 10.73
C GLY A 169 2.24 -3.30 9.90
N ALA A 170 1.48 -2.30 10.36
CA ALA A 170 0.27 -1.86 9.68
C ALA A 170 0.58 -0.85 8.56
N LEU A 171 -0.09 -0.98 7.41
CA LEU A 171 -0.07 0.01 6.36
C LEU A 171 -0.77 1.30 6.84
N ILE A 172 -0.05 2.42 6.84
CA ILE A 172 -0.58 3.73 7.26
C ILE A 172 -0.89 4.61 6.06
N LYS A 173 -0.02 4.58 5.05
CA LYS A 173 -0.15 5.42 3.85
C LYS A 173 0.46 4.68 2.66
N ALA A 174 -0.09 4.91 1.45
CA ALA A 174 0.55 4.55 0.20
C ALA A 174 0.40 5.67 -0.82
N GLU A 175 1.38 5.83 -1.72
CA GLU A 175 1.32 6.75 -2.84
C GLU A 175 1.73 6.04 -4.12
N GLY A 176 0.84 6.04 -5.12
CA GLY A 176 1.09 5.53 -6.46
C GLY A 176 1.67 6.60 -7.37
N TYR A 177 2.72 6.24 -8.11
CA TYR A 177 3.43 7.12 -9.04
C TYR A 177 3.32 6.62 -10.47
N ASN A 178 3.17 7.52 -11.42
CA ASN A 178 3.22 7.21 -12.84
C ASN A 178 4.66 7.04 -13.36
N SER A 179 4.82 6.73 -14.65
CA SER A 179 6.13 6.54 -15.30
C SER A 179 7.02 7.79 -15.32
N GLN A 180 6.47 8.97 -15.07
CA GLN A 180 7.21 10.23 -14.94
C GLN A 180 7.62 10.54 -13.49
N GLY A 181 7.37 9.61 -12.55
CA GLY A 181 7.65 9.80 -11.13
C GLY A 181 6.72 10.80 -10.44
N LYS A 182 5.56 11.10 -11.02
CA LYS A 182 4.56 11.99 -10.44
C LYS A 182 3.52 11.19 -9.67
N ALA A 183 3.21 11.63 -8.45
CA ALA A 183 2.16 11.04 -7.66
C ALA A 183 0.79 11.23 -8.35
N ILE A 184 0.06 10.15 -8.54
CA ILE A 184 -1.25 10.13 -9.19
C ILE A 184 -2.36 9.69 -8.25
N LYS A 185 -2.01 8.99 -7.16
CA LYS A 185 -2.97 8.51 -6.17
C LYS A 185 -2.34 8.44 -4.78
N ARG A 186 -3.15 8.69 -3.76
CA ARG A 186 -2.76 8.57 -2.36
C ARG A 186 -3.82 7.83 -1.57
N PHE A 187 -3.38 6.93 -0.69
CA PHE A 187 -4.17 6.22 0.28
C PHE A 187 -3.67 6.59 1.67
N GLU A 188 -4.57 6.91 2.58
CA GLU A 188 -4.20 7.19 3.96
C GLU A 188 -5.23 6.59 4.92
N VAL A 189 -4.78 5.78 5.86
CA VAL A 189 -5.60 5.29 6.96
C VAL A 189 -5.86 6.45 7.92
N ILE A 190 -7.10 6.93 7.93
CA ILE A 190 -7.50 8.08 8.76
C ILE A 190 -7.77 7.65 10.20
N SER A 191 -8.41 6.49 10.37
CA SER A 191 -8.72 5.93 11.67
C SER A 191 -8.80 4.40 11.62
N GLY A 192 -8.52 3.79 12.77
CA GLY A 192 -8.70 2.37 13.03
C GLY A 192 -9.79 2.12 14.06
N GLN A 193 -10.21 0.87 14.18
CA GLN A 193 -11.14 0.39 15.21
C GLN A 193 -10.75 -1.02 15.67
N GLN A 194 -11.22 -1.39 16.84
CA GLN A 194 -11.06 -2.74 17.38
C GLN A 194 -12.31 -3.56 17.10
N ILE A 195 -12.14 -4.73 16.47
CA ILE A 195 -13.22 -5.70 16.25
C ILE A 195 -12.68 -7.08 16.58
N GLU A 196 -13.35 -7.79 17.47
CA GLU A 196 -12.95 -9.14 17.92
C GLU A 196 -11.48 -9.19 18.39
N GLY A 197 -11.03 -8.13 19.11
CA GLY A 197 -9.65 -8.02 19.61
C GLY A 197 -8.60 -7.69 18.53
N LYS A 198 -9.00 -7.45 17.28
CA LYS A 198 -8.10 -7.12 16.16
C LYS A 198 -8.25 -5.66 15.77
N THR A 199 -7.13 -5.03 15.48
CA THR A 199 -7.11 -3.67 14.92
C THR A 199 -7.30 -3.74 13.42
N ILE A 200 -8.39 -3.14 12.93
CA ILE A 200 -8.64 -2.97 11.49
C ILE A 200 -8.83 -1.48 11.18
N PHE A 201 -8.76 -1.11 9.91
CA PHE A 201 -9.12 0.26 9.53
C PHE A 201 -10.61 0.51 9.77
N LYS A 202 -10.94 1.75 10.16
CA LYS A 202 -12.30 2.27 10.17
C LYS A 202 -12.57 3.14 8.96
N GLN A 203 -11.58 3.96 8.59
CA GLN A 203 -11.68 4.84 7.43
C GLN A 203 -10.33 4.94 6.71
N ILE A 204 -10.36 4.76 5.40
CA ILE A 204 -9.27 5.04 4.47
C ILE A 204 -9.72 6.16 3.54
N ARG A 205 -8.89 7.19 3.39
CA ARG A 205 -9.05 8.23 2.38
C ARG A 205 -8.25 7.88 1.14
N ILE A 206 -8.90 7.87 -0.02
CA ILE A 206 -8.30 7.63 -1.32
C ILE A 206 -8.44 8.93 -2.13
N GLU A 207 -7.31 9.47 -2.58
CA GLU A 207 -7.24 10.72 -3.32
C GLU A 207 -6.64 10.48 -4.70
N ARG A 208 -7.31 10.99 -5.74
CA ARG A 208 -6.72 11.13 -7.07
C ARG A 208 -5.99 12.47 -7.14
N LEU A 209 -4.76 12.46 -7.65
CA LEU A 209 -3.90 13.63 -7.69
C LEU A 209 -3.65 14.08 -9.12
N ASP A 210 -3.58 15.39 -9.33
CA ASP A 210 -3.11 15.97 -10.57
C ASP A 210 -1.59 15.76 -10.69
N PRO A 211 -1.11 15.00 -11.68
CA PRO A 211 0.31 14.71 -11.83
C PRO A 211 1.17 15.94 -12.16
N GLN A 212 0.56 17.05 -12.58
CA GLN A 212 1.29 18.27 -12.93
C GLN A 212 1.64 19.11 -11.70
N ASN A 213 0.74 19.18 -10.73
CA ASN A 213 0.90 20.08 -9.58
C ASN A 213 0.70 19.40 -8.20
N GLY A 214 0.35 18.10 -8.18
CA GLY A 214 0.14 17.32 -6.97
C GLY A 214 -1.14 17.67 -6.19
N LYS A 215 -2.01 18.51 -6.75
CA LYS A 215 -3.28 18.88 -6.10
C LYS A 215 -4.26 17.72 -6.16
N VAL A 216 -5.11 17.64 -5.14
CA VAL A 216 -6.20 16.66 -5.11
C VAL A 216 -7.26 17.06 -6.11
N ILE A 217 -7.61 16.13 -7.03
CA ILE A 217 -8.67 16.27 -8.02
C ILE A 217 -9.99 15.81 -7.43
N SER A 218 -9.98 14.66 -6.75
CA SER A 218 -11.17 14.03 -6.17
C SER A 218 -10.79 13.11 -5.02
N ARG A 219 -11.79 12.77 -4.18
CA ARG A 219 -11.63 11.89 -3.02
C ARG A 219 -12.75 10.88 -2.93
N THR A 220 -12.38 9.70 -2.50
CA THR A 220 -13.32 8.68 -2.04
C THR A 220 -12.86 8.20 -0.67
N TYR A 221 -13.80 7.99 0.25
CA TYR A 221 -13.56 7.38 1.54
C TYR A 221 -14.09 5.95 1.51
N LEU A 222 -13.23 5.00 1.87
CA LEU A 222 -13.65 3.63 2.20
C LEU A 222 -13.86 3.60 3.71
N GLU A 223 -15.09 3.35 4.11
CA GLU A 223 -15.51 3.41 5.51
C GLU A 223 -16.12 2.08 5.93
N LEU A 224 -15.76 1.62 7.12
CA LEU A 224 -16.44 0.53 7.81
C LEU A 224 -17.22 1.10 8.98
N ASP A 225 -18.46 0.66 9.14
CA ASP A 225 -19.31 1.11 10.23
C ASP A 225 -18.73 0.64 11.57
N SER A 226 -18.93 1.46 12.61
CA SER A 226 -18.57 1.06 13.97
C SER A 226 -19.48 -0.09 14.38
N THR A 227 -18.89 -1.14 14.90
CA THR A 227 -19.67 -2.14 15.60
C THR A 227 -19.94 -1.58 16.99
N GLU A 228 -21.19 -1.21 17.26
CA GLU A 228 -21.59 -1.02 18.64
C GLU A 228 -21.33 -2.33 19.39
N GLY A 229 -20.45 -2.24 20.39
CA GLY A 229 -20.11 -3.34 21.28
C GLY A 229 -21.24 -3.58 22.28
#